data_355c6b92eb96598a7f12a331ab7cb720
#
_entry.id   355c6b92eb96598a7f12a331ab7cb720
#
_cell.length_a   1.000
_cell.length_b   1.000
_cell.length_c   1.000
_cell.angle_alpha   90.00
_cell.angle_beta   90.00
_cell.angle_gamma   90.00
#
_symmetry.space_group_name_H-M   'P 1'
#
loop_
_entity.id
_entity.type
_entity.pdbx_description
1 polymer ?
#
loop_
_entity_poly.entity_id
_entity_poly.type
_entity_poly.pdbx_seq_one_letter_code
_entity_poly.pdbx_strand_id
1 'polypeptide(L)'
;MICFHGIYPFAKLFVYLFLIASNDIFHVVGMQQESEGIVHVRKRLRLASFPAILFLVLLWLIFLLGETILPHHEMMRLGIAPCEAVGLRGIFFSPLLHDSLPHLWSNTLSLFILIWFLFYFYSKIALKTFIALWIISGTVTWLIGRNALHVGASGLLFAMLFFLFFSGIFRKYIPLVSVSLIVAFVYGGSVWSMFPVAELVDASISWEGHLSGALSGLLIALLF
;
A
#
# COMPACT_ATOMS: atom_id res chain seq x y z
N MET A 1 13.04 -16.25 11.74
CA MET A 1 13.80 -15.15 12.38
C MET A 1 14.91 -14.72 11.44
N ILE A 2 14.50 -14.08 10.33
CA ILE A 2 15.44 -13.68 9.27
C ILE A 2 15.16 -12.21 8.90
N CYS A 3 16.20 -11.40 9.09
CA CYS A 3 16.54 -10.17 8.37
C CYS A 3 15.75 -8.88 8.61
N PHE A 4 15.80 -8.34 9.83
CA PHE A 4 15.59 -6.89 10.03
C PHE A 4 16.88 -6.04 9.93
N HIS A 5 18.06 -6.65 9.74
CA HIS A 5 19.34 -5.90 9.70
C HIS A 5 19.64 -5.19 8.36
N GLY A 6 18.89 -5.49 7.29
CA GLY A 6 19.14 -4.90 5.96
C GLY A 6 18.33 -3.65 5.61
N ILE A 7 17.25 -3.35 6.34
CA ILE A 7 16.32 -2.28 5.95
C ILE A 7 16.79 -0.89 6.44
N TYR A 8 17.52 -0.83 7.55
CA TYR A 8 17.96 0.44 8.17
C TYR A 8 18.92 1.30 7.29
N PRO A 9 19.90 0.73 6.59
CA PRO A 9 20.74 1.51 5.69
C PRO A 9 19.98 1.96 4.43
N PHE A 10 19.02 1.18 3.94
CA PHE A 10 18.23 1.51 2.75
C PHE A 10 17.20 2.62 3.01
N ALA A 11 16.57 2.64 4.19
CA ALA A 11 15.68 3.73 4.57
C ALA A 11 16.43 5.06 4.67
N LYS A 12 17.66 5.07 5.20
CA LYS A 12 18.56 6.25 5.20
C LYS A 12 18.95 6.67 3.79
N LEU A 13 19.33 5.73 2.93
CA LEU A 13 19.69 6.01 1.54
C LEU A 13 18.49 6.56 0.77
N PHE A 14 17.29 6.03 1.01
CA PHE A 14 16.04 6.51 0.41
C PHE A 14 15.73 7.95 0.82
N VAL A 15 15.81 8.27 2.11
CA VAL A 15 15.64 9.64 2.60
C VAL A 15 16.72 10.57 2.04
N TYR A 16 17.96 10.10 1.90
CA TYR A 16 19.06 10.87 1.35
C TYR A 16 18.91 11.13 -0.15
N LEU A 17 18.53 10.11 -0.93
CA LEU A 17 18.23 10.24 -2.36
C LEU A 17 17.01 11.13 -2.61
N PHE A 18 16.00 11.04 -1.74
CA PHE A 18 14.82 11.90 -1.78
C PHE A 18 15.17 13.36 -1.46
N LEU A 19 16.05 13.60 -0.49
CA LEU A 19 16.55 14.93 -0.14
C LEU A 19 17.46 15.50 -1.24
N ILE A 20 18.30 14.67 -1.87
CA ILE A 20 19.16 15.09 -3.00
C ILE A 20 18.29 15.41 -4.21
N ALA A 21 17.37 14.52 -4.61
CA ALA A 21 16.44 14.77 -5.73
C ALA A 21 15.57 16.02 -5.51
N SER A 22 15.22 16.32 -4.25
CA SER A 22 14.52 17.57 -3.93
C SER A 22 15.42 18.80 -3.97
N ASN A 23 16.72 18.68 -3.64
CA ASN A 23 17.67 19.80 -3.71
C ASN A 23 18.12 20.12 -5.16
N ASP A 24 18.36 19.11 -6.00
CA ASP A 24 18.82 19.35 -7.37
C ASP A 24 17.74 20.02 -8.26
N ILE A 25 16.46 19.84 -7.92
CA ILE A 25 15.36 20.58 -8.56
C ILE A 25 15.39 22.07 -8.16
N PHE A 26 15.96 22.41 -7.00
CA PHE A 26 15.99 23.78 -6.48
C PHE A 26 17.14 24.64 -7.04
N HIS A 27 18.20 24.05 -7.56
CA HIS A 27 19.35 24.80 -8.10
C HIS A 27 19.14 25.36 -9.52
N VAL A 28 18.09 24.95 -10.22
CA VAL A 28 17.86 25.34 -11.63
C VAL A 28 16.90 26.53 -11.81
N VAL A 29 16.20 27.00 -10.75
CA VAL A 29 15.23 28.10 -10.85
C VAL A 29 15.57 29.21 -9.85
N GLY A 30 15.86 30.39 -10.36
CA GLY A 30 16.40 31.56 -9.64
C GLY A 30 15.70 31.98 -8.34
N MET A 31 16.45 32.51 -7.43
CA MET A 31 16.21 32.69 -5.98
C MET A 31 14.95 33.47 -5.53
N GLN A 32 14.19 34.13 -6.40
CA GLN A 32 12.97 34.86 -6.01
C GLN A 32 11.66 34.05 -6.18
N GLN A 33 11.65 33.02 -7.04
CA GLN A 33 10.54 32.03 -7.11
C GLN A 33 10.68 30.91 -6.06
N GLU A 34 11.81 30.84 -5.39
CA GLU A 34 12.19 29.76 -4.49
C GLU A 34 11.33 29.70 -3.22
N SER A 35 10.96 30.81 -2.61
CA SER A 35 10.17 30.82 -1.37
C SER A 35 8.73 30.36 -1.57
N GLU A 36 8.08 30.74 -2.66
CA GLU A 36 6.72 30.30 -2.99
C GLU A 36 6.69 28.82 -3.40
N GLY A 37 7.70 28.39 -4.15
CA GLY A 37 7.89 26.99 -4.53
C GLY A 37 8.06 26.07 -3.30
N ILE A 38 8.89 26.45 -2.34
CA ILE A 38 9.12 25.69 -1.11
C ILE A 38 7.85 25.57 -0.26
N VAL A 39 7.11 26.68 -0.11
CA VAL A 39 5.83 26.67 0.62
C VAL A 39 4.83 25.73 -0.04
N HIS A 40 4.76 25.73 -1.37
CA HIS A 40 3.86 24.87 -2.13
C HIS A 40 4.22 23.38 -2.00
N VAL A 41 5.50 23.05 -2.10
CA VAL A 41 6.00 21.67 -1.90
C VAL A 41 5.73 21.19 -0.48
N ARG A 42 6.05 21.99 0.53
CA ARG A 42 5.77 21.66 1.94
C ARG A 42 4.28 21.42 2.19
N LYS A 43 3.40 22.23 1.59
CA LYS A 43 1.95 22.06 1.67
C LYS A 43 1.52 20.74 1.05
N ARG A 44 2.01 20.40 -0.15
CA ARG A 44 1.71 19.12 -0.82
C ARG A 44 2.20 17.92 -0.02
N LEU A 45 3.40 17.98 0.54
CA LEU A 45 3.96 16.94 1.40
C LEU A 45 3.05 16.68 2.61
N ARG A 46 2.66 17.73 3.33
CA ARG A 46 1.77 17.62 4.50
C ARG A 46 0.39 17.07 4.11
N LEU A 47 -0.19 17.57 3.02
CA LEU A 47 -1.50 17.12 2.56
C LEU A 47 -1.49 15.65 2.13
N ALA A 48 -0.39 15.17 1.55
CA ALA A 48 -0.23 13.74 1.20
C ALA A 48 0.00 12.85 2.43
N SER A 49 0.65 13.38 3.48
CA SER A 49 0.90 12.62 4.72
C SER A 49 -0.36 12.41 5.54
N PHE A 50 -1.32 13.34 5.50
CA PHE A 50 -2.52 13.28 6.33
C PHE A 50 -3.35 12.01 6.10
N PRO A 51 -3.76 11.62 4.86
CA PRO A 51 -4.52 10.40 4.64
C PRO A 51 -3.74 9.14 4.99
N ALA A 52 -2.41 9.12 4.80
CA ALA A 52 -1.57 8.00 5.18
C ALA A 52 -1.57 7.81 6.72
N ILE A 53 -1.32 8.88 7.47
CA ILE A 53 -1.34 8.84 8.93
C ILE A 53 -2.74 8.46 9.43
N LEU A 54 -3.79 9.07 8.90
CA LEU A 54 -5.17 8.79 9.30
C LEU A 54 -5.52 7.30 9.11
N PHE A 55 -5.16 6.73 7.97
CA PHE A 55 -5.39 5.32 7.68
C PHE A 55 -4.62 4.41 8.65
N LEU A 56 -3.35 4.70 8.92
CA LEU A 56 -2.56 3.92 9.87
C LEU A 56 -3.09 4.03 11.30
N VAL A 57 -3.47 5.23 11.74
CA VAL A 57 -4.10 5.40 13.06
C VAL A 57 -5.37 4.56 13.17
N LEU A 58 -6.20 4.54 12.11
CA LEU A 58 -7.38 3.69 12.07
C LEU A 58 -7.03 2.20 12.19
N LEU A 59 -6.02 1.71 11.45
CA LEU A 59 -5.58 0.31 11.52
C LEU A 59 -5.13 -0.06 12.94
N TRP A 60 -4.28 0.76 13.53
CA TRP A 60 -3.78 0.51 14.88
C TRP A 60 -4.88 0.58 15.94
N LEU A 61 -5.83 1.52 15.84
CA LEU A 61 -6.97 1.59 16.74
C LEU A 61 -7.86 0.34 16.63
N ILE A 62 -8.17 -0.11 15.42
CA ILE A 62 -8.97 -1.33 15.23
C ILE A 62 -8.25 -2.56 15.77
N PHE A 63 -6.94 -2.69 15.54
CA PHE A 63 -6.15 -3.77 16.10
C PHE A 63 -6.18 -3.76 17.64
N LEU A 64 -5.91 -2.61 18.26
CA LEU A 64 -5.95 -2.47 19.73
C LEU A 64 -7.32 -2.75 20.31
N LEU A 65 -8.40 -2.36 19.65
CA LEU A 65 -9.77 -2.70 20.07
C LEU A 65 -10.00 -4.23 20.03
N GLY A 66 -9.47 -4.91 19.03
CA GLY A 66 -9.54 -6.37 18.93
C GLY A 66 -8.74 -7.10 19.99
N GLU A 67 -7.61 -6.53 20.42
CA GLU A 67 -6.79 -7.13 21.46
C GLU A 67 -7.31 -6.88 22.90
N THR A 68 -8.09 -5.81 23.11
CA THR A 68 -8.43 -5.35 24.46
C THR A 68 -9.91 -5.46 24.81
N ILE A 69 -10.82 -5.27 23.86
CA ILE A 69 -12.25 -5.09 24.14
C ILE A 69 -13.09 -6.17 23.44
N LEU A 70 -12.80 -6.47 22.20
CA LEU A 70 -13.58 -7.40 21.38
C LEU A 70 -12.88 -8.75 21.28
N PRO A 71 -13.63 -9.88 21.26
CA PRO A 71 -13.02 -11.18 21.00
C PRO A 71 -12.34 -11.19 19.63
N HIS A 72 -11.03 -11.39 19.60
CA HIS A 72 -10.21 -11.35 18.38
C HIS A 72 -10.80 -12.22 17.26
N HIS A 73 -11.23 -13.45 17.57
CA HIS A 73 -11.82 -14.37 16.61
C HIS A 73 -13.12 -13.84 15.96
N GLU A 74 -13.93 -13.08 16.71
CA GLU A 74 -15.14 -12.48 16.12
C GLU A 74 -14.81 -11.36 15.15
N MET A 75 -13.78 -10.57 15.42
CA MET A 75 -13.31 -9.56 14.49
C MET A 75 -12.79 -10.20 13.19
N MET A 76 -12.03 -11.29 13.29
CA MET A 76 -11.51 -11.98 12.09
C MET A 76 -12.63 -12.53 11.20
N ARG A 77 -13.80 -12.86 11.75
CA ARG A 77 -14.99 -13.27 10.96
C ARG A 77 -15.53 -12.16 10.05
N LEU A 78 -15.12 -10.90 10.24
CA LEU A 78 -15.43 -9.80 9.33
C LEU A 78 -14.54 -9.79 8.07
N GLY A 79 -13.59 -10.71 7.97
CA GLY A 79 -12.75 -10.92 6.79
C GLY A 79 -13.56 -11.36 5.56
N ILE A 80 -12.87 -11.45 4.42
CA ILE A 80 -13.47 -11.97 3.20
C ILE A 80 -13.59 -13.50 3.30
N ALA A 81 -14.83 -14.01 3.23
CA ALA A 81 -15.12 -15.43 2.99
C ALA A 81 -15.48 -15.58 1.51
N PRO A 82 -14.61 -16.22 0.70
CA PRO A 82 -14.80 -16.27 -0.75
C PRO A 82 -16.09 -16.99 -1.16
N CYS A 83 -16.78 -16.44 -2.15
CA CYS A 83 -18.04 -16.95 -2.71
C CYS A 83 -19.20 -17.08 -1.70
N GLU A 84 -19.06 -16.60 -0.47
CA GLU A 84 -20.13 -16.58 0.53
C GLU A 84 -20.74 -15.17 0.64
N ALA A 85 -22.08 -15.08 0.73
CA ALA A 85 -22.78 -13.80 0.87
C ALA A 85 -22.32 -13.03 2.13
N VAL A 86 -22.06 -13.74 3.22
CA VAL A 86 -21.54 -13.15 4.47
C VAL A 86 -20.15 -12.54 4.29
N GLY A 87 -19.35 -13.08 3.36
CA GLY A 87 -18.00 -12.62 3.06
C GLY A 87 -17.94 -11.31 2.28
N LEU A 88 -19.05 -10.85 1.69
CA LEU A 88 -19.11 -9.58 0.97
C LEU A 88 -18.79 -8.37 1.87
N ARG A 89 -19.16 -8.44 3.15
CA ARG A 89 -18.77 -7.41 4.14
C ARG A 89 -17.26 -7.29 4.30
N GLY A 90 -16.55 -8.41 4.11
CA GLY A 90 -15.10 -8.47 4.20
C GLY A 90 -14.40 -7.63 3.13
N ILE A 91 -15.04 -7.34 2.00
CA ILE A 91 -14.51 -6.42 0.99
C ILE A 91 -14.18 -5.06 1.63
N PHE A 92 -15.02 -4.60 2.56
CA PHE A 92 -14.82 -3.34 3.27
C PHE A 92 -13.95 -3.47 4.51
N PHE A 93 -14.10 -4.55 5.27
CA PHE A 93 -13.46 -4.68 6.58
C PHE A 93 -12.10 -5.36 6.53
N SER A 94 -11.85 -6.28 5.59
CA SER A 94 -10.63 -7.07 5.53
C SER A 94 -9.34 -6.24 5.59
N PRO A 95 -9.18 -5.12 4.84
CA PRO A 95 -7.95 -4.34 4.91
C PRO A 95 -7.71 -3.64 6.26
N LEU A 96 -8.72 -3.57 7.10
CA LEU A 96 -8.63 -2.97 8.44
C LEU A 96 -8.28 -4.00 9.53
N LEU A 97 -8.38 -5.29 9.22
CA LEU A 97 -8.19 -6.39 10.17
C LEU A 97 -6.79 -6.98 10.05
N HIS A 98 -6.18 -7.27 11.18
CA HIS A 98 -4.88 -7.95 11.23
C HIS A 98 -4.90 -9.02 12.31
N ASP A 99 -4.44 -10.20 11.96
CA ASP A 99 -4.45 -11.39 12.83
C ASP A 99 -3.35 -11.38 13.89
N SER A 100 -2.31 -10.57 13.68
CA SER A 100 -1.18 -10.50 14.59
C SER A 100 -0.45 -9.15 14.52
N LEU A 101 0.23 -8.80 15.62
CA LEU A 101 1.08 -7.60 15.69
C LEU A 101 2.20 -7.60 14.64
N PRO A 102 2.94 -8.70 14.39
CA PRO A 102 3.93 -8.76 13.31
C PRO A 102 3.34 -8.48 11.94
N HIS A 103 2.12 -8.98 11.65
CA HIS A 103 1.42 -8.74 10.39
C HIS A 103 1.05 -7.26 10.24
N LEU A 104 0.44 -6.65 11.25
CA LEU A 104 0.14 -5.21 11.25
C LEU A 104 1.40 -4.37 11.05
N TRP A 105 2.47 -4.70 11.78
CA TRP A 105 3.74 -3.97 11.72
C TRP A 105 4.38 -4.05 10.34
N SER A 106 4.39 -5.23 9.71
CA SER A 106 4.96 -5.42 8.36
C SER A 106 4.23 -4.58 7.30
N ASN A 107 2.92 -4.37 7.46
CA ASN A 107 2.13 -3.54 6.56
C ASN A 107 2.29 -2.03 6.82
N THR A 108 2.59 -1.63 8.07
CA THR A 108 2.52 -0.22 8.48
C THR A 108 3.40 0.71 7.65
N LEU A 109 4.69 0.43 7.53
CA LEU A 109 5.61 1.29 6.78
C LEU A 109 5.29 1.30 5.29
N SER A 110 4.99 0.14 4.74
CA SER A 110 4.66 -0.03 3.32
C SER A 110 3.41 0.74 2.93
N LEU A 111 2.35 0.63 3.72
CA LEU A 111 1.11 1.38 3.53
C LEU A 111 1.33 2.89 3.63
N PHE A 112 2.10 3.34 4.63
CA PHE A 112 2.44 4.75 4.75
C PHE A 112 3.05 5.29 3.46
N ILE A 113 4.09 4.64 2.95
CA ILE A 113 4.83 5.08 1.76
C ILE A 113 3.94 5.05 0.51
N LEU A 114 3.17 3.97 0.31
CA LEU A 114 2.36 3.81 -0.90
C LEU A 114 1.15 4.76 -0.91
N ILE A 115 0.47 4.94 0.22
CA ILE A 115 -0.61 5.93 0.35
C ILE A 115 -0.05 7.34 0.15
N TRP A 116 1.08 7.64 0.76
CA TRP A 116 1.73 8.93 0.62
C TRP A 116 2.11 9.21 -0.84
N PHE A 117 2.70 8.25 -1.57
CA PHE A 117 2.99 8.38 -3.00
C PHE A 117 1.71 8.59 -3.82
N LEU A 118 0.67 7.82 -3.54
CA LEU A 118 -0.60 7.97 -4.22
C LEU A 118 -1.16 9.38 -4.06
N PHE A 119 -1.23 9.90 -2.85
CA PHE A 119 -1.79 11.23 -2.58
C PHE A 119 -0.85 12.37 -3.00
N TYR A 120 0.45 12.16 -3.04
CA TYR A 120 1.40 13.15 -3.52
C TYR A 120 1.40 13.28 -5.05
N PHE A 121 1.50 12.16 -5.78
CA PHE A 121 1.63 12.17 -7.23
C PHE A 121 0.29 12.25 -7.96
N TYR A 122 -0.76 11.71 -7.38
CA TYR A 122 -2.09 11.62 -7.99
C TYR A 122 -3.16 12.42 -7.23
N SER A 123 -2.80 13.54 -6.61
CA SER A 123 -3.63 14.30 -5.67
C SER A 123 -5.08 14.56 -6.13
N LYS A 124 -5.31 14.78 -7.42
CA LYS A 124 -6.65 15.04 -7.98
C LYS A 124 -7.57 13.81 -8.00
N ILE A 125 -6.99 12.62 -8.10
CA ILE A 125 -7.73 11.36 -8.24
C ILE A 125 -7.43 10.38 -7.10
N ALA A 126 -6.50 10.70 -6.21
CA ALA A 126 -5.95 9.79 -5.20
C ALA A 126 -7.03 9.09 -4.38
N LEU A 127 -8.02 9.83 -3.86
CA LEU A 127 -9.09 9.25 -3.05
C LEU A 127 -9.95 8.28 -3.86
N LYS A 128 -10.32 8.64 -5.08
CA LYS A 128 -11.11 7.77 -5.96
C LYS A 128 -10.34 6.51 -6.32
N THR A 129 -9.06 6.67 -6.66
CA THR A 129 -8.15 5.55 -6.96
C THR A 129 -7.98 4.65 -5.74
N PHE A 130 -7.74 5.21 -4.56
CA PHE A 130 -7.60 4.45 -3.32
C PHE A 130 -8.84 3.59 -3.02
N ILE A 131 -10.03 4.19 -3.10
CA ILE A 131 -11.31 3.48 -2.89
C ILE A 131 -11.51 2.41 -3.97
N ALA A 132 -11.23 2.71 -5.24
CA ALA A 132 -11.35 1.73 -6.32
C ALA A 132 -10.41 0.54 -6.13
N LEU A 133 -9.14 0.78 -5.80
CA LEU A 133 -8.16 -0.27 -5.50
C LEU A 133 -8.63 -1.14 -4.32
N TRP A 134 -9.16 -0.53 -3.26
CA TRP A 134 -9.71 -1.24 -2.10
C TRP A 134 -10.85 -2.18 -2.51
N ILE A 135 -11.89 -1.61 -3.15
CA ILE A 135 -13.10 -2.38 -3.47
C ILE A 135 -12.81 -3.46 -4.51
N ILE A 136 -12.06 -3.14 -5.57
CA ILE A 136 -11.79 -4.10 -6.65
C ILE A 136 -10.89 -5.23 -6.13
N SER A 137 -9.83 -4.94 -5.37
CA SER A 137 -8.97 -5.99 -4.81
C SER A 137 -9.74 -6.93 -3.88
N GLY A 138 -10.58 -6.38 -3.00
CA GLY A 138 -11.44 -7.18 -2.13
C GLY A 138 -12.47 -8.01 -2.91
N THR A 139 -13.08 -7.43 -3.95
CA THR A 139 -14.03 -8.14 -4.80
C THR A 139 -13.36 -9.28 -5.56
N VAL A 140 -12.20 -9.06 -6.14
CA VAL A 140 -11.44 -10.11 -6.83
C VAL A 140 -11.02 -11.20 -5.84
N THR A 141 -10.56 -10.85 -4.63
CA THR A 141 -10.26 -11.83 -3.58
C THR A 141 -11.50 -12.65 -3.21
N TRP A 142 -12.67 -12.01 -3.11
CA TRP A 142 -13.92 -12.71 -2.84
C TRP A 142 -14.30 -13.72 -3.95
N LEU A 143 -13.98 -13.39 -5.22
CA LEU A 143 -14.29 -14.26 -6.37
C LEU A 143 -13.35 -15.45 -6.51
N ILE A 144 -12.04 -15.27 -6.24
CA ILE A 144 -11.01 -16.28 -6.58
C ILE A 144 -10.29 -16.85 -5.35
N GLY A 145 -10.55 -16.33 -4.14
CA GLY A 145 -9.90 -16.79 -2.92
C GLY A 145 -10.25 -18.26 -2.60
N ARG A 146 -9.29 -18.97 -1.98
CA ARG A 146 -9.56 -20.30 -1.42
C ARG A 146 -10.55 -20.21 -0.26
N ASN A 147 -11.13 -21.32 0.13
CA ASN A 147 -12.06 -21.41 1.27
C ASN A 147 -11.29 -21.20 2.60
N ALA A 148 -11.04 -19.94 2.90
CA ALA A 148 -10.42 -19.45 4.13
C ALA A 148 -10.88 -18.01 4.38
N LEU A 149 -10.72 -17.52 5.61
CA LEU A 149 -10.95 -16.11 5.90
C LEU A 149 -9.72 -15.29 5.49
N HIS A 150 -9.90 -14.35 4.58
CA HIS A 150 -8.85 -13.45 4.14
C HIS A 150 -8.95 -12.11 4.89
N VAL A 151 -7.90 -11.76 5.62
CA VAL A 151 -7.76 -10.53 6.41
C VAL A 151 -6.42 -9.87 6.11
N GLY A 152 -6.31 -8.58 6.39
CA GLY A 152 -5.09 -7.81 6.22
C GLY A 152 -5.15 -6.79 5.09
N ALA A 153 -4.37 -5.72 5.24
CA ALA A 153 -4.26 -4.67 4.25
C ALA A 153 -3.37 -5.02 3.06
N SER A 154 -2.77 -6.20 3.04
CA SER A 154 -1.76 -6.57 2.03
C SER A 154 -2.35 -6.63 0.61
N GLY A 155 -3.60 -7.05 0.42
CA GLY A 155 -4.27 -6.98 -0.88
C GLY A 155 -4.35 -5.55 -1.43
N LEU A 156 -4.75 -4.60 -0.59
CA LEU A 156 -4.75 -3.17 -0.93
C LEU A 156 -3.34 -2.63 -1.16
N LEU A 157 -2.36 -3.10 -0.38
CA LEU A 157 -0.95 -2.75 -0.55
C LEU A 157 -0.45 -3.17 -1.94
N PHE A 158 -0.68 -4.42 -2.34
CA PHE A 158 -0.33 -4.90 -3.68
C PHE A 158 -1.07 -4.15 -4.79
N ALA A 159 -2.32 -3.77 -4.56
CA ALA A 159 -3.08 -2.95 -5.51
C ALA A 159 -2.45 -1.57 -5.72
N MET A 160 -2.06 -0.88 -4.66
CA MET A 160 -1.34 0.40 -4.77
C MET A 160 0.05 0.24 -5.38
N LEU A 161 0.78 -0.80 -5.00
CA LEU A 161 2.10 -1.13 -5.52
C LEU A 161 2.06 -1.26 -7.06
N PHE A 162 1.17 -2.10 -7.57
CA PHE A 162 1.04 -2.35 -9.00
C PHE A 162 0.46 -1.15 -9.75
N PHE A 163 -0.49 -0.44 -9.15
CA PHE A 163 -0.98 0.81 -9.72
C PHE A 163 0.15 1.83 -9.89
N LEU A 164 0.92 2.12 -8.85
CA LEU A 164 2.02 3.08 -8.89
C LEU A 164 3.12 2.65 -9.89
N PHE A 165 3.44 1.35 -9.90
CA PHE A 165 4.43 0.79 -10.81
C PHE A 165 4.01 0.95 -12.28
N PHE A 166 2.86 0.41 -12.65
CA PHE A 166 2.43 0.40 -14.04
C PHE A 166 1.97 1.76 -14.55
N SER A 167 1.29 2.56 -13.74
CA SER A 167 0.88 3.90 -14.15
C SER A 167 2.07 4.82 -14.42
N GLY A 168 3.20 4.65 -13.72
CA GLY A 168 4.44 5.36 -14.01
C GLY A 168 5.00 4.99 -15.39
N ILE A 169 5.02 3.69 -15.71
CA ILE A 169 5.50 3.18 -17.01
C ILE A 169 4.59 3.63 -18.14
N PHE A 170 3.27 3.46 -18.01
CA PHE A 170 2.32 3.78 -19.09
C PHE A 170 2.26 5.26 -19.40
N ARG A 171 2.40 6.13 -18.40
CA ARG A 171 2.38 7.58 -18.56
C ARG A 171 3.69 8.17 -19.05
N LYS A 172 4.79 7.40 -19.01
CA LYS A 172 6.14 7.83 -19.43
C LYS A 172 6.59 9.15 -18.78
N TYR A 173 6.07 9.42 -17.58
CA TYR A 173 6.42 10.63 -16.81
C TYR A 173 7.56 10.28 -15.83
N ILE A 174 8.73 10.87 -16.06
CA ILE A 174 9.98 10.51 -15.38
C ILE A 174 9.85 10.39 -13.87
N PRO A 175 9.22 11.33 -13.14
CA PRO A 175 9.06 11.19 -11.69
C PRO A 175 8.27 9.96 -11.26
N LEU A 176 7.24 9.57 -12.02
CA LEU A 176 6.45 8.37 -11.75
C LEU A 176 7.21 7.09 -12.12
N VAL A 177 8.01 7.12 -13.19
CA VAL A 177 8.91 6.01 -13.53
C VAL A 177 9.94 5.79 -12.42
N SER A 178 10.49 6.86 -11.86
CA SER A 178 11.40 6.77 -10.70
C SER A 178 10.72 6.13 -9.49
N VAL A 179 9.47 6.51 -9.18
CA VAL A 179 8.66 5.85 -8.14
C VAL A 179 8.46 4.38 -8.45
N SER A 180 8.13 4.04 -9.71
CA SER A 180 7.98 2.63 -10.15
C SER A 180 9.25 1.81 -9.92
N LEU A 181 10.42 2.36 -10.23
CA LEU A 181 11.70 1.69 -10.01
C LEU A 181 12.00 1.50 -8.51
N ILE A 182 11.74 2.52 -7.69
CA ILE A 182 11.90 2.44 -6.24
C ILE A 182 10.99 1.36 -5.66
N VAL A 183 9.72 1.36 -6.08
CA VAL A 183 8.72 0.37 -5.67
C VAL A 183 9.17 -1.04 -6.08
N ALA A 184 9.63 -1.21 -7.32
CA ALA A 184 10.15 -2.50 -7.81
C ALA A 184 11.37 -2.97 -7.01
N PHE A 185 12.28 -2.08 -6.69
CA PHE A 185 13.49 -2.40 -5.93
C PHE A 185 13.17 -2.79 -4.47
N VAL A 186 12.31 -2.02 -3.80
CA VAL A 186 11.99 -2.25 -2.38
C VAL A 186 11.08 -3.46 -2.19
N TYR A 187 10.12 -3.65 -3.09
CA TYR A 187 9.06 -4.66 -2.94
C TYR A 187 9.17 -5.83 -3.94
N GLY A 188 10.17 -5.83 -4.82
CA GLY A 188 10.31 -6.87 -5.84
C GLY A 188 10.40 -8.29 -5.26
N GLY A 189 11.00 -8.45 -4.09
CA GLY A 189 11.02 -9.71 -3.37
C GLY A 189 9.63 -10.20 -2.90
N SER A 190 8.71 -9.27 -2.62
CA SER A 190 7.35 -9.59 -2.20
C SER A 190 6.47 -10.13 -3.32
N VAL A 191 6.89 -9.97 -4.58
CA VAL A 191 6.15 -10.48 -5.76
C VAL A 191 5.93 -11.99 -5.68
N TRP A 192 6.88 -12.72 -5.12
CA TRP A 192 6.77 -14.18 -4.95
C TRP A 192 5.62 -14.60 -4.04
N SER A 193 5.21 -13.75 -3.09
CA SER A 193 4.05 -14.03 -2.22
C SER A 193 2.68 -13.97 -2.92
N MET A 194 2.64 -13.63 -4.21
CA MET A 194 1.42 -13.70 -5.05
C MET A 194 1.23 -15.05 -5.73
N PHE A 195 2.17 -15.97 -5.60
CA PHE A 195 2.12 -17.26 -6.26
C PHE A 195 2.01 -18.38 -5.23
N PRO A 196 1.25 -19.45 -5.53
CA PRO A 196 1.08 -20.60 -4.64
C PRO A 196 2.32 -21.53 -4.66
N VAL A 197 3.50 -20.98 -4.44
CA VAL A 197 4.74 -21.75 -4.41
C VAL A 197 4.96 -22.21 -2.96
N ALA A 198 4.55 -23.43 -2.66
CA ALA A 198 4.50 -24.00 -1.32
C ALA A 198 5.82 -23.90 -0.52
N GLU A 199 6.95 -23.85 -1.20
CA GLU A 199 8.27 -23.75 -0.56
C GLU A 199 8.66 -22.32 -0.19
N LEU A 200 8.00 -21.30 -0.76
CA LEU A 200 8.34 -19.89 -0.63
C LEU A 200 7.28 -19.06 0.11
N VAL A 201 6.06 -19.59 0.26
CA VAL A 201 4.94 -18.88 0.84
C VAL A 201 4.42 -19.62 2.07
N ASP A 202 4.44 -18.96 3.21
CA ASP A 202 3.79 -19.44 4.42
C ASP A 202 2.29 -19.67 4.14
N ALA A 203 1.76 -20.82 4.56
CA ALA A 203 0.36 -21.19 4.36
C ALA A 203 -0.63 -20.20 5.00
N SER A 204 -0.17 -19.40 5.96
CA SER A 204 -0.95 -18.32 6.60
C SER A 204 -1.11 -17.10 5.68
N ILE A 205 -0.28 -16.97 4.63
CA ILE A 205 -0.34 -15.83 3.71
C ILE A 205 -1.45 -16.06 2.69
N SER A 206 -2.29 -15.03 2.50
CA SER A 206 -3.29 -15.00 1.43
C SER A 206 -2.64 -14.57 0.11
N TRP A 207 -2.00 -15.52 -0.59
CA TRP A 207 -1.42 -15.25 -1.91
C TRP A 207 -2.48 -14.78 -2.92
N GLU A 208 -3.72 -15.27 -2.79
CA GLU A 208 -4.85 -14.86 -3.62
C GLU A 208 -5.20 -13.39 -3.40
N GLY A 209 -5.15 -12.92 -2.16
CA GLY A 209 -5.33 -11.51 -1.83
C GLY A 209 -4.25 -10.62 -2.45
N HIS A 210 -2.99 -11.07 -2.43
CA HIS A 210 -1.87 -10.37 -3.08
C HIS A 210 -2.04 -10.33 -4.61
N LEU A 211 -2.36 -11.47 -5.23
CA LEU A 211 -2.61 -11.55 -6.67
C LEU A 211 -3.81 -10.68 -7.08
N SER A 212 -4.91 -10.75 -6.32
CA SER A 212 -6.09 -9.91 -6.54
C SER A 212 -5.75 -8.43 -6.49
N GLY A 213 -4.93 -8.04 -5.53
CA GLY A 213 -4.41 -6.68 -5.43
C GLY A 213 -3.60 -6.29 -6.67
N ALA A 214 -2.63 -7.11 -7.05
CA ALA A 214 -1.77 -6.86 -8.21
C ALA A 214 -2.59 -6.69 -9.51
N LEU A 215 -3.55 -7.59 -9.77
CA LEU A 215 -4.44 -7.51 -10.93
C LEU A 215 -5.30 -6.24 -10.91
N SER A 216 -5.82 -5.87 -9.73
CA SER A 216 -6.62 -4.65 -9.55
C SER A 216 -5.79 -3.39 -9.81
N GLY A 217 -4.56 -3.36 -9.30
CA GLY A 217 -3.63 -2.25 -9.52
C GLY A 217 -3.27 -2.07 -10.99
N LEU A 218 -2.96 -3.17 -11.69
CA LEU A 218 -2.71 -3.16 -13.13
C LEU A 218 -3.92 -2.68 -13.92
N LEU A 219 -5.11 -3.20 -13.61
CA LEU A 219 -6.36 -2.80 -14.28
C LEU A 219 -6.62 -1.30 -14.14
N ILE A 220 -6.54 -0.78 -12.92
CA ILE A 220 -6.73 0.66 -12.67
C ILE A 220 -5.66 1.49 -13.37
N ALA A 221 -4.40 1.05 -13.42
CA ALA A 221 -3.34 1.75 -14.13
C ALA A 221 -3.56 1.84 -15.65
N LEU A 222 -4.24 0.84 -16.24
CA LEU A 222 -4.61 0.85 -17.67
C LEU A 222 -5.79 1.79 -17.98
N LEU A 223 -6.68 2.00 -17.00
CA LEU A 223 -7.87 2.86 -17.18
C LEU A 223 -7.59 4.35 -16.97
N PHE A 224 -6.48 4.68 -16.37
CA PHE A 224 -6.04 6.06 -16.10
C PHE A 224 -4.88 6.48 -16.98
#